data_2c71f5c6e6fd5b1c75013107e74ef5eb
#
_entry.id   2c71f5c6e6fd5b1c75013107e74ef5eb
#
_cell.length_a   1.000
_cell.length_b   1.000
_cell.length_c   1.000
_cell.angle_alpha   90.00
_cell.angle_beta   90.00
_cell.angle_gamma   90.00
#
_symmetry.space_group_name_H-M   'P 1'
#
loop_
_entity.id
_entity.type
_entity.pdbx_description
1 polymer ?
#
loop_
_entity_poly.entity_id
_entity_poly.type
_entity_poly.pdbx_seq_one_letter_code
_entity_poly.pdbx_strand_id
1 'polypeptide(L)'
;AEGAIEAEPNKWMRVPRLSADELRELRDIRVALEGLATERAAGLITPAELAEVKRFDAEIVALRPSGDWKAMMAWINRLHFAIYRASRMPALVRMIEGLWLRAAPQATRLFPGYTQTQRGTLRTATIRALARHDAASARRSMEADVGNALDYLIGLAEAE
;
A
#
# COMPACT_ATOMS: atom_id res chain seq x y z
N ALA A 1 10.46 1.11 18.24
CA ALA A 1 9.52 2.05 17.60
C ALA A 1 10.35 2.99 16.74
N GLU A 2 10.63 2.55 15.53
CA GLU A 2 11.60 3.19 14.64
C GLU A 2 10.91 4.35 13.88
N GLY A 3 11.06 5.60 14.39
CA GLY A 3 10.68 6.81 13.66
C GLY A 3 9.17 7.08 13.47
N ALA A 4 8.29 6.28 14.05
CA ALA A 4 6.84 6.49 13.94
C ALA A 4 6.28 7.46 14.98
N ILE A 5 7.03 7.74 16.05
CA ILE A 5 6.61 8.64 17.15
C ILE A 5 7.83 9.38 17.68
N GLU A 6 7.79 10.70 17.69
CA GLU A 6 8.75 11.56 18.38
C GLU A 6 8.15 12.04 19.69
N ALA A 7 8.88 11.82 20.81
CA ALA A 7 8.52 12.34 22.12
C ALA A 7 9.34 13.60 22.42
N GLU A 8 8.71 14.76 22.41
CA GLU A 8 9.31 15.97 22.99
C GLU A 8 8.95 16.05 24.49
N PRO A 9 9.93 16.37 25.38
CA PRO A 9 9.62 16.57 26.79
C PRO A 9 8.54 17.64 26.96
N ASN A 10 7.45 17.30 27.67
CA ASN A 10 6.29 18.17 27.96
C ASN A 10 5.37 18.54 26.80
N LYS A 11 5.40 17.80 25.66
CA LYS A 11 4.42 17.97 24.58
C LYS A 11 3.71 16.64 24.26
N TRP A 12 2.47 16.75 23.74
CA TRP A 12 1.71 15.60 23.25
C TRP A 12 2.50 14.82 22.21
N MET A 13 2.44 13.49 22.24
CA MET A 13 3.03 12.65 21.22
C MET A 13 2.50 13.09 19.83
N ARG A 14 3.37 13.65 19.03
CA ARG A 14 3.06 14.06 17.66
C ARG A 14 3.61 13.00 16.71
N VAL A 15 2.79 12.59 15.78
CA VAL A 15 3.27 11.79 14.65
C VAL A 15 3.94 12.76 13.68
N PRO A 16 5.27 12.65 13.42
CA PRO A 16 5.95 13.58 12.54
C PRO A 16 5.44 13.44 11.11
N ARG A 17 5.36 14.56 10.40
CA ARG A 17 5.14 14.54 8.95
C ARG A 17 6.45 14.21 8.28
N LEU A 18 6.43 13.30 7.33
CA LEU A 18 7.58 13.00 6.51
C LEU A 18 7.82 14.13 5.50
N SER A 19 9.07 14.54 5.36
CA SER A 19 9.53 15.45 4.30
C SER A 19 9.43 14.80 2.92
N ALA A 20 9.52 15.60 1.86
CA ALA A 20 9.55 15.10 0.50
C ALA A 20 10.69 14.09 0.26
N ASP A 21 11.88 14.36 0.83
CA ASP A 21 13.03 13.45 0.68
C ASP A 21 12.82 12.13 1.42
N GLU A 22 12.28 12.15 2.65
CA GLU A 22 11.92 10.92 3.37
C GLU A 22 10.82 10.12 2.65
N LEU A 23 9.87 10.80 2.02
CA LEU A 23 8.84 10.15 1.20
C LEU A 23 9.42 9.52 -0.07
N ARG A 24 10.43 10.15 -0.71
CA ARG A 24 11.14 9.58 -1.86
C ARG A 24 11.89 8.31 -1.46
N GLU A 25 12.68 8.37 -0.36
CA GLU A 25 13.36 7.19 0.17
C GLU A 25 12.37 6.06 0.46
N LEU A 26 11.28 6.37 1.18
CA LEU A 26 10.24 5.41 1.52
C LEU A 26 9.58 4.80 0.28
N ARG A 27 9.31 5.61 -0.76
CA ARG A 27 8.78 5.15 -2.05
C ARG A 27 9.70 4.13 -2.69
N ASP A 28 10.98 4.45 -2.81
CA ASP A 28 11.94 3.60 -3.52
C ASP A 28 12.10 2.24 -2.82
N ILE A 29 12.16 2.25 -1.49
CA ILE A 29 12.24 1.02 -0.70
C ILE A 29 10.94 0.22 -0.81
N ARG A 30 9.76 0.85 -0.65
CA ARG A 30 8.47 0.17 -0.70
C ARG A 30 8.17 -0.42 -2.08
N VAL A 31 8.44 0.33 -3.14
CA VAL A 31 8.28 -0.15 -4.53
C VAL A 31 9.11 -1.42 -4.74
N ALA A 32 10.37 -1.43 -4.31
CA ALA A 32 11.25 -2.59 -4.47
C ALA A 32 10.74 -3.81 -3.68
N LEU A 33 10.40 -3.65 -2.40
CA LEU A 33 10.03 -4.75 -1.52
C LEU A 33 8.62 -5.27 -1.81
N GLU A 34 7.65 -4.40 -2.02
CA GLU A 34 6.26 -4.77 -2.30
C GLU A 34 6.12 -5.36 -3.71
N GLY A 35 6.90 -4.85 -4.68
CA GLY A 35 7.03 -5.45 -6.01
C GLY A 35 7.58 -6.88 -5.93
N LEU A 36 8.68 -7.09 -5.19
CA LEU A 36 9.26 -8.43 -4.97
C LEU A 36 8.26 -9.38 -4.31
N ALA A 37 7.57 -8.94 -3.25
CA ALA A 37 6.57 -9.77 -2.57
C ALA A 37 5.45 -10.19 -3.52
N THR A 38 4.95 -9.26 -4.35
CA THR A 38 3.87 -9.51 -5.30
C THR A 38 4.31 -10.42 -6.45
N GLU A 39 5.53 -10.26 -6.96
CA GLU A 39 6.13 -11.14 -7.95
C GLU A 39 6.17 -12.60 -7.45
N ARG A 40 6.67 -12.80 -6.24
CA ARG A 40 6.73 -14.13 -5.60
C ARG A 40 5.34 -14.70 -5.32
N ALA A 41 4.42 -13.84 -4.86
CA ALA A 41 3.03 -14.24 -4.62
C ALA A 41 2.36 -14.78 -5.89
N ALA A 42 2.61 -14.20 -7.06
CA ALA A 42 2.01 -14.64 -8.31
C ALA A 42 2.30 -16.11 -8.66
N GLY A 43 3.48 -16.62 -8.28
CA GLY A 43 3.83 -18.03 -8.49
C GLY A 43 3.29 -18.99 -7.42
N LEU A 44 2.83 -18.48 -6.27
CA LEU A 44 2.56 -19.30 -5.09
C LEU A 44 1.11 -19.17 -4.56
N ILE A 45 0.38 -18.15 -5.02
CA ILE A 45 -0.98 -17.86 -4.55
C ILE A 45 -1.93 -19.00 -4.87
N THR A 46 -2.64 -19.47 -3.86
CA THR A 46 -3.66 -20.52 -4.01
C THR A 46 -4.99 -19.94 -4.50
N PRO A 47 -5.88 -20.77 -5.08
CA PRO A 47 -7.21 -20.32 -5.46
C PRO A 47 -8.02 -19.72 -4.29
N ALA A 48 -7.87 -20.24 -3.07
CA ALA A 48 -8.53 -19.73 -1.88
C ALA A 48 -8.01 -18.34 -1.47
N GLU A 49 -6.69 -18.14 -1.50
CA GLU A 49 -6.07 -16.83 -1.20
C GLU A 49 -6.44 -15.79 -2.27
N LEU A 50 -6.45 -16.19 -3.54
CA LEU A 50 -6.91 -15.30 -4.61
C LEU A 50 -8.39 -14.92 -4.46
N ALA A 51 -9.24 -15.84 -4.03
CA ALA A 51 -10.64 -15.57 -3.74
C ALA A 51 -10.79 -14.56 -2.58
N GLU A 52 -9.94 -14.67 -1.56
CA GLU A 52 -9.91 -13.71 -0.44
C GLU A 52 -9.48 -12.31 -0.91
N VAL A 53 -8.43 -12.22 -1.72
CA VAL A 53 -7.97 -10.94 -2.32
C VAL A 53 -9.11 -10.30 -3.14
N LYS A 54 -9.82 -11.06 -3.96
CA LYS A 54 -10.97 -10.58 -4.74
C LYS A 54 -12.12 -10.10 -3.84
N ARG A 55 -12.39 -10.79 -2.74
CA ARG A 55 -13.38 -10.38 -1.75
C ARG A 55 -13.02 -9.03 -1.13
N PHE A 56 -11.77 -8.82 -0.74
CA PHE A 56 -11.30 -7.53 -0.21
C PHE A 56 -11.44 -6.40 -1.25
N ASP A 57 -11.15 -6.68 -2.52
CA ASP A 57 -11.37 -5.70 -3.60
C ASP A 57 -12.85 -5.32 -3.75
N ALA A 58 -13.76 -6.28 -3.64
CA ALA A 58 -15.20 -6.02 -3.69
C ALA A 58 -15.67 -5.10 -2.55
N GLU A 59 -15.13 -5.28 -1.31
CA GLU A 59 -15.41 -4.40 -0.17
C GLU A 59 -14.91 -2.97 -0.42
N ILE A 60 -13.71 -2.82 -0.99
CA ILE A 60 -13.16 -1.50 -1.35
C ILE A 60 -14.06 -0.80 -2.38
N VAL A 61 -14.51 -1.53 -3.39
CA VAL A 61 -15.41 -0.99 -4.43
C VAL A 61 -16.75 -0.58 -3.84
N ALA A 62 -17.34 -1.40 -2.96
CA ALA A 62 -18.62 -1.13 -2.30
C ALA A 62 -18.59 0.13 -1.41
N LEU A 63 -17.43 0.45 -0.82
CA LEU A 63 -17.28 1.63 0.05
C LEU A 63 -17.09 2.95 -0.71
N ARG A 64 -16.78 2.92 -2.02
CA ARG A 64 -16.53 4.14 -2.79
C ARG A 64 -17.67 5.17 -2.75
N PRO A 65 -18.95 4.79 -2.90
CA PRO A 65 -20.05 5.75 -2.87
C PRO A 65 -20.24 6.43 -1.51
N SER A 66 -19.88 5.76 -0.40
CA SER A 66 -20.01 6.32 0.94
C SER A 66 -18.98 7.38 1.28
N GLY A 67 -17.83 7.38 0.59
CA GLY A 67 -16.69 8.24 0.94
C GLY A 67 -16.02 7.89 2.27
N ASP A 68 -16.33 6.73 2.86
CA ASP A 68 -15.67 6.26 4.08
C ASP A 68 -14.25 5.77 3.77
N TRP A 69 -13.35 6.76 3.62
CA TRP A 69 -11.94 6.50 3.32
C TRP A 69 -11.25 5.69 4.41
N LYS A 70 -11.69 5.80 5.67
CA LYS A 70 -11.10 5.10 6.80
C LYS A 70 -11.35 3.59 6.72
N ALA A 71 -12.60 3.21 6.46
CA ALA A 71 -12.97 1.82 6.20
C ALA A 71 -12.30 1.31 4.91
N MET A 72 -12.25 2.14 3.87
CA MET A 72 -11.62 1.78 2.60
C MET A 72 -10.11 1.49 2.78
N MET A 73 -9.37 2.31 3.54
CA MET A 73 -7.95 2.06 3.85
C MET A 73 -7.73 0.77 4.61
N ALA A 74 -8.62 0.42 5.54
CA ALA A 74 -8.52 -0.85 6.26
C ALA A 74 -8.62 -2.05 5.30
N TRP A 75 -9.49 -2.00 4.31
CA TRP A 75 -9.61 -3.07 3.30
C TRP A 75 -8.45 -3.06 2.30
N ILE A 76 -7.94 -1.89 1.89
CA ILE A 76 -6.73 -1.78 1.07
C ILE A 76 -5.55 -2.44 1.79
N ASN A 77 -5.35 -2.15 3.06
CA ASN A 77 -4.30 -2.79 3.87
C ASN A 77 -4.47 -4.33 3.89
N ARG A 78 -5.67 -4.83 4.19
CA ARG A 78 -5.94 -6.28 4.19
C ARG A 78 -5.63 -6.93 2.85
N LEU A 79 -6.01 -6.29 1.75
CA LEU A 79 -5.77 -6.78 0.39
C LEU A 79 -4.27 -6.88 0.11
N HIS A 80 -3.52 -5.81 0.36
CA HIS A 80 -2.09 -5.77 0.10
C HIS A 80 -1.36 -6.83 0.93
N PHE A 81 -1.65 -6.91 2.24
CA PHE A 81 -0.99 -7.91 3.10
C PHE A 81 -1.43 -9.34 2.81
N ALA A 82 -2.62 -9.60 2.29
CA ALA A 82 -2.99 -10.93 1.79
C ALA A 82 -2.09 -11.33 0.61
N ILE A 83 -1.85 -10.42 -0.33
CA ILE A 83 -0.93 -10.64 -1.45
C ILE A 83 0.50 -10.89 -0.95
N TYR A 84 1.02 -10.04 -0.04
CA TYR A 84 2.40 -10.17 0.43
C TYR A 84 2.63 -11.48 1.22
N ARG A 85 1.67 -11.92 2.03
CA ARG A 85 1.75 -13.21 2.74
C ARG A 85 1.76 -14.40 1.80
N ALA A 86 1.08 -14.31 0.64
CA ALA A 86 1.12 -15.32 -0.40
C ALA A 86 2.53 -15.50 -1.01
N SER A 87 3.45 -14.55 -0.83
CA SER A 87 4.86 -14.68 -1.22
C SER A 87 5.63 -15.78 -0.47
N ARG A 88 5.11 -16.21 0.69
CA ARG A 88 5.79 -17.13 1.62
C ARG A 88 7.14 -16.61 2.14
N MET A 89 7.31 -15.27 2.20
CA MET A 89 8.51 -14.59 2.67
C MET A 89 8.24 -13.80 3.98
N PRO A 90 8.13 -14.46 5.15
CA PRO A 90 7.71 -13.78 6.38
C PRO A 90 8.65 -12.67 6.85
N ALA A 91 9.95 -12.75 6.55
CA ALA A 91 10.90 -11.69 6.84
C ALA A 91 10.62 -10.44 6.01
N LEU A 92 10.39 -10.62 4.70
CA LEU A 92 10.03 -9.53 3.78
C LEU A 92 8.71 -8.86 4.21
N VAL A 93 7.70 -9.65 4.59
CA VAL A 93 6.41 -9.12 5.07
C VAL A 93 6.59 -8.24 6.30
N ARG A 94 7.41 -8.65 7.28
CA ARG A 94 7.70 -7.82 8.47
C ARG A 94 8.41 -6.51 8.12
N MET A 95 9.33 -6.52 7.15
CA MET A 95 9.97 -5.29 6.69
C MET A 95 8.94 -4.33 6.06
N ILE A 96 8.05 -4.86 5.20
CA ILE A 96 6.98 -4.08 4.59
C ILE A 96 6.03 -3.52 5.68
N GLU A 97 5.67 -4.31 6.70
CA GLU A 97 4.84 -3.86 7.83
C GLU A 97 5.44 -2.64 8.53
N GLY A 98 6.75 -2.64 8.81
CA GLY A 98 7.44 -1.50 9.41
C GLY A 98 7.36 -0.23 8.54
N LEU A 99 7.54 -0.38 7.22
CA LEU A 99 7.44 0.73 6.27
C LEU A 99 6.01 1.28 6.15
N TRP A 100 5.00 0.41 6.17
CA TRP A 100 3.60 0.82 6.20
C TRP A 100 3.25 1.59 7.47
N LEU A 101 3.76 1.18 8.62
CA LEU A 101 3.58 1.92 9.88
C LEU A 101 4.19 3.31 9.81
N ARG A 102 5.36 3.46 9.18
CA ARG A 102 6.00 4.77 8.96
C ARG A 102 5.17 5.67 8.02
N ALA A 103 4.53 5.09 7.00
CA ALA A 103 3.68 5.82 6.06
C ALA A 103 2.27 6.12 6.59
N ALA A 104 1.76 5.37 7.57
CA ALA A 104 0.37 5.42 8.02
C ALA A 104 -0.14 6.83 8.36
N PRO A 105 0.64 7.72 9.03
CA PRO A 105 0.21 9.08 9.34
C PRO A 105 -0.08 9.93 8.09
N GLN A 106 0.57 9.61 6.96
CA GLN A 106 0.41 10.33 5.70
C GLN A 106 -0.78 9.80 4.87
N ALA A 107 -1.26 8.59 5.17
CA ALA A 107 -2.29 7.92 4.39
C ALA A 107 -3.61 8.70 4.30
N THR A 108 -3.94 9.49 5.34
CA THR A 108 -5.13 10.37 5.34
C THR A 108 -5.08 11.43 4.25
N ARG A 109 -3.89 11.84 3.82
CA ARG A 109 -3.66 12.88 2.81
C ARG A 109 -3.93 12.38 1.39
N LEU A 110 -4.05 11.08 1.20
CA LEU A 110 -4.44 10.49 -0.09
C LEU A 110 -5.92 10.75 -0.43
N PHE A 111 -6.72 11.18 0.54
CA PHE A 111 -8.17 11.36 0.37
C PHE A 111 -8.58 12.83 0.48
N PRO A 112 -9.58 13.24 -0.34
CA PRO A 112 -10.21 12.48 -1.42
C PRO A 112 -9.42 12.49 -2.75
N GLY A 113 -8.40 13.34 -2.89
CA GLY A 113 -7.76 13.67 -4.17
C GLY A 113 -7.24 12.47 -4.95
N TYR A 114 -6.29 11.72 -4.39
CA TYR A 114 -5.66 10.59 -5.08
C TYR A 114 -6.66 9.50 -5.46
N THR A 115 -7.55 9.13 -4.57
CA THR A 115 -8.49 8.03 -4.79
C THR A 115 -9.54 8.29 -5.84
N GLN A 116 -9.87 9.56 -6.11
CA GLN A 116 -10.78 9.93 -7.19
C GLN A 116 -10.15 9.72 -8.58
N THR A 117 -8.83 9.90 -8.71
CA THR A 117 -8.12 9.78 -9.98
C THR A 117 -7.78 8.33 -10.33
N GLN A 118 -7.42 7.51 -9.37
CA GLN A 118 -6.86 6.17 -9.61
C GLN A 118 -7.90 5.06 -9.84
N ARG A 119 -9.16 5.24 -9.55
CA ARG A 119 -10.29 4.31 -9.79
C ARG A 119 -9.99 2.79 -9.58
N GLY A 120 -8.87 2.44 -8.97
CA GLY A 120 -8.48 1.05 -8.69
C GLY A 120 -8.02 0.25 -9.90
N THR A 121 -7.64 0.88 -11.00
CA THR A 121 -7.18 0.21 -12.23
C THR A 121 -5.92 -0.64 -12.00
N LEU A 122 -4.96 -0.13 -11.25
CA LEU A 122 -3.72 -0.85 -10.93
C LEU A 122 -3.98 -2.05 -10.01
N ARG A 123 -4.82 -1.89 -8.98
CA ARG A 123 -5.24 -2.99 -8.11
C ARG A 123 -5.94 -4.10 -8.90
N THR A 124 -6.85 -3.74 -9.80
CA THR A 124 -7.51 -4.70 -10.69
C THR A 124 -6.50 -5.39 -11.62
N ALA A 125 -5.50 -4.66 -12.14
CA ALA A 125 -4.44 -5.22 -12.96
C ALA A 125 -3.59 -6.24 -12.16
N THR A 126 -3.22 -5.91 -10.92
CA THR A 126 -2.52 -6.83 -10.01
C THR A 126 -3.31 -8.11 -9.79
N ILE A 127 -4.59 -8.03 -9.46
CA ILE A 127 -5.46 -9.20 -9.24
C ILE A 127 -5.56 -10.07 -10.50
N ARG A 128 -5.68 -9.46 -11.67
CA ARG A 128 -5.70 -10.19 -12.94
C ARG A 128 -4.38 -10.90 -13.24
N ALA A 129 -3.25 -10.26 -12.93
CA ALA A 129 -1.93 -10.85 -13.11
C ALA A 129 -1.71 -12.03 -12.15
N LEU A 130 -2.11 -11.89 -10.87
CA LEU A 130 -2.08 -12.98 -9.88
C LEU A 130 -2.93 -14.18 -10.35
N ALA A 131 -4.14 -13.94 -10.90
CA ALA A 131 -5.03 -14.97 -11.39
C ALA A 131 -4.45 -15.74 -12.60
N ARG A 132 -3.51 -15.15 -13.33
CA ARG A 132 -2.82 -15.77 -14.47
C ARG A 132 -1.42 -16.27 -14.11
N HIS A 133 -1.02 -16.17 -12.86
CA HIS A 133 0.35 -16.44 -12.40
C HIS A 133 1.42 -15.66 -13.19
N ASP A 134 1.06 -14.46 -13.69
CA ASP A 134 1.95 -13.56 -14.43
C ASP A 134 2.75 -12.69 -13.44
N ALA A 135 3.88 -13.23 -13.00
CA ALA A 135 4.74 -12.62 -12.00
C ALA A 135 5.23 -11.22 -12.41
N ALA A 136 5.64 -11.06 -13.67
CA ALA A 136 6.17 -9.79 -14.16
C ALA A 136 5.10 -8.68 -14.21
N SER A 137 3.88 -9.01 -14.65
CA SER A 137 2.78 -8.05 -14.67
C SER A 137 2.25 -7.75 -13.27
N ALA A 138 2.22 -8.75 -12.38
CA ALA A 138 1.84 -8.56 -10.98
C ALA A 138 2.80 -7.59 -10.28
N ARG A 139 4.11 -7.77 -10.46
CA ARG A 139 5.15 -6.87 -9.96
C ARG A 139 4.95 -5.45 -10.46
N ARG A 140 4.93 -5.26 -11.79
CA ARG A 140 4.80 -3.91 -12.38
C ARG A 140 3.56 -3.15 -11.93
N SER A 141 2.42 -3.84 -11.83
CA SER A 141 1.18 -3.19 -11.39
C SER A 141 1.20 -2.80 -9.92
N MET A 142 1.83 -3.60 -9.05
CA MET A 142 2.02 -3.27 -7.63
C MET A 142 3.02 -2.12 -7.45
N GLU A 143 4.15 -2.17 -8.16
CA GLU A 143 5.15 -1.10 -8.15
C GLU A 143 4.53 0.25 -8.55
N ALA A 144 3.69 0.24 -9.59
CA ALA A 144 2.97 1.44 -10.02
C ALA A 144 1.93 1.91 -9.00
N ASP A 145 1.20 1.00 -8.36
CA ASP A 145 0.17 1.35 -7.36
C ASP A 145 0.80 2.02 -6.12
N VAL A 146 1.87 1.43 -5.61
CA VAL A 146 2.63 1.97 -4.46
C VAL A 146 3.36 3.26 -4.85
N GLY A 147 4.02 3.28 -6.01
CA GLY A 147 4.76 4.43 -6.50
C GLY A 147 3.85 5.65 -6.67
N ASN A 148 2.75 5.50 -7.41
CA ASN A 148 1.81 6.61 -7.66
C ASN A 148 1.21 7.19 -6.37
N ALA A 149 0.92 6.36 -5.36
CA ALA A 149 0.41 6.83 -4.09
C ALA A 149 1.43 7.68 -3.33
N LEU A 150 2.69 7.27 -3.33
CA LEU A 150 3.77 8.01 -2.67
C LEU A 150 4.20 9.23 -3.47
N ASP A 151 4.20 9.18 -4.80
CA ASP A 151 4.45 10.35 -5.66
C ASP A 151 3.41 11.46 -5.42
N TYR A 152 2.14 11.09 -5.23
CA TYR A 152 1.11 12.05 -4.85
C TYR A 152 1.42 12.72 -3.49
N LEU A 153 1.85 11.94 -2.49
CA LEU A 153 2.23 12.48 -1.17
C LEU A 153 3.48 13.37 -1.25
N ILE A 154 4.45 13.01 -2.09
CA ILE A 154 5.65 13.83 -2.35
C ILE A 154 5.23 15.17 -2.91
N GLY A 155 4.37 15.19 -3.94
CA GLY A 155 3.87 16.44 -4.53
C GLY A 155 3.13 17.33 -3.52
N LEU A 156 2.39 16.74 -2.57
CA LEU A 156 1.77 17.50 -1.48
C LEU A 156 2.80 18.08 -0.50
N ALA A 157 3.86 17.35 -0.21
CA ALA A 157 4.91 17.80 0.70
C ALA A 157 5.80 18.89 0.09
N GLU A 158 5.97 18.90 -1.22
CA GLU A 158 6.70 19.94 -1.96
C GLU A 158 5.90 21.26 -2.10
N ALA A 159 4.58 21.19 -1.99
CA ALA A 159 3.70 22.35 -2.11
C ALA A 159 3.45 23.09 -0.77
N GLU A 160 3.91 22.52 0.36
CA GLU A 160 3.81 23.10 1.73
C GLU A 160 5.00 23.98 2.07
#